data_9bd87a7e4f74091f9fafcf69fceca310
#
_entry.id   9bd87a7e4f74091f9fafcf69fceca310
#
_cell.length_a   1.000
_cell.length_b   1.000
_cell.length_c   1.000
_cell.angle_alpha   90.00
_cell.angle_beta   90.00
_cell.angle_gamma   90.00
#
_symmetry.space_group_name_H-M   'P 1'
#
loop_
_entity.id
_entity.type
_entity.pdbx_description
1 polymer ?
#
loop_
_entity_poly.entity_id
_entity_poly.type
_entity_poly.pdbx_seq_one_letter_code
_entity_poly.pdbx_strand_id
1 'polypeptide(L)'
;MGIGIPMVNLGLGGGGGGGASFLLDDYPNTNGHSYSLRQLSSTVTNVVRVRRSTDDTEQDFTATEITDGTLATFCTAFGQGFVAKWYDQSNSADVINFTALQQPRIYDGEDGGLRLQNGKPCVEFDGIDDSLQVLLALPPVNRAYYLFAVNTFVSGPGPGEPEVYMYGLKADVPAPFTGNNSIRWNGLGAEFRGSSDLSFIASQGVQYLYYARQQSGPGPFSGSTIKVNLTENPIIGFADNGAASINTITLGDNPNNYAGQNSNIKLQEFILYLTDPGVNATAIESNINTHYSIY
;
A
#
# COMPACT_ATOMS: atom_id res chain seq x y z
N MET A 1 1.98 -17.47 -63.07
CA MET A 1 2.49 -16.53 -62.07
C MET A 1 1.72 -16.74 -60.76
N GLY A 2 2.28 -17.51 -59.85
CA GLY A 2 1.67 -17.75 -58.56
C GLY A 2 2.27 -16.79 -57.53
N ILE A 3 1.42 -15.99 -56.87
CA ILE A 3 1.83 -15.07 -55.81
C ILE A 3 1.78 -15.87 -54.51
N GLY A 4 2.97 -16.21 -53.97
CA GLY A 4 3.09 -16.83 -52.67
C GLY A 4 2.87 -15.82 -51.56
N ILE A 5 1.88 -16.06 -50.69
CA ILE A 5 1.65 -15.32 -49.45
C ILE A 5 2.58 -15.89 -48.43
N PRO A 6 3.43 -15.11 -47.75
CA PRO A 6 4.24 -15.61 -46.65
C PRO A 6 3.33 -15.93 -45.44
N MET A 7 3.33 -17.20 -45.02
CA MET A 7 2.73 -17.59 -43.73
C MET A 7 3.54 -16.98 -42.59
N VAL A 8 2.89 -16.13 -41.81
CA VAL A 8 3.40 -15.69 -40.50
C VAL A 8 3.34 -16.89 -39.61
N ASN A 9 4.50 -17.40 -39.21
CA ASN A 9 4.65 -18.45 -38.26
C ASN A 9 4.31 -17.88 -36.83
N LEU A 10 3.07 -18.07 -36.40
CA LEU A 10 2.68 -17.87 -35.05
C LEU A 10 3.32 -19.00 -34.23
N GLY A 11 4.48 -18.75 -33.67
CA GLY A 11 5.14 -19.64 -32.72
C GLY A 11 4.25 -19.84 -31.50
N LEU A 12 3.53 -20.96 -31.48
CA LEU A 12 2.97 -21.53 -30.25
C LEU A 12 4.14 -21.93 -29.37
N GLY A 13 4.55 -21.01 -28.48
CA GLY A 13 5.49 -21.30 -27.40
C GLY A 13 4.91 -22.40 -26.53
N GLY A 14 5.67 -23.48 -26.37
CA GLY A 14 5.29 -24.69 -25.66
C GLY A 14 4.83 -24.39 -24.24
N GLY A 15 3.75 -25.05 -23.81
CA GLY A 15 3.25 -25.06 -22.46
C GLY A 15 4.27 -25.66 -21.49
N GLY A 16 5.04 -24.82 -20.84
CA GLY A 16 5.63 -25.13 -19.55
C GLY A 16 4.53 -24.94 -18.50
N GLY A 17 4.36 -25.87 -17.58
CA GLY A 17 3.37 -25.81 -16.51
C GLY A 17 3.47 -24.48 -15.76
N GLY A 18 2.48 -23.61 -15.96
CA GLY A 18 2.45 -22.28 -15.40
C GLY A 18 2.11 -22.34 -13.91
N GLY A 19 3.11 -22.35 -13.05
CA GLY A 19 2.95 -21.83 -11.69
C GLY A 19 2.43 -20.38 -11.83
N ALA A 20 1.49 -19.98 -10.99
CA ALA A 20 0.97 -18.61 -11.00
C ALA A 20 2.18 -17.65 -10.87
N SER A 21 2.32 -16.75 -11.84
CA SER A 21 3.37 -15.74 -11.81
C SER A 21 3.06 -14.72 -10.72
N PHE A 22 4.07 -14.32 -9.97
CA PHE A 22 3.91 -13.27 -8.96
C PHE A 22 3.94 -11.89 -9.61
N LEU A 23 3.23 -10.93 -8.99
CA LEU A 23 3.08 -9.59 -9.54
C LEU A 23 4.43 -8.93 -9.88
N LEU A 24 5.38 -9.01 -8.95
CA LEU A 24 6.68 -8.34 -9.12
C LEU A 24 7.66 -9.12 -10.02
N ASP A 25 7.37 -10.37 -10.33
CA ASP A 25 8.15 -11.13 -11.34
C ASP A 25 7.76 -10.68 -12.75
N ASP A 26 6.47 -10.33 -12.96
CA ASP A 26 5.97 -9.80 -14.23
C ASP A 26 6.19 -8.28 -14.37
N TYR A 27 6.06 -7.54 -13.27
CA TYR A 27 6.16 -6.08 -13.19
C TYR A 27 7.16 -5.65 -12.10
N PRO A 28 8.48 -5.78 -12.35
CA PRO A 28 9.50 -5.54 -11.34
C PRO A 28 9.46 -4.11 -10.76
N ASN A 29 9.53 -4.01 -9.43
CA ASN A 29 9.59 -2.75 -8.70
C ASN A 29 10.99 -2.52 -8.12
N THR A 30 11.99 -2.32 -8.97
CA THR A 30 13.41 -2.31 -8.60
C THR A 30 13.86 -1.12 -7.76
N ASN A 31 13.11 -0.02 -7.78
CA ASN A 31 13.45 1.21 -7.08
C ASN A 31 12.36 1.68 -6.09
N GLY A 32 11.29 0.91 -5.95
CA GLY A 32 10.16 1.26 -5.09
C GLY A 32 10.00 0.27 -3.93
N HIS A 33 8.86 0.30 -3.29
CA HIS A 33 8.58 -0.48 -2.08
C HIS A 33 7.23 -1.19 -2.21
N SER A 34 7.14 -2.43 -1.72
CA SER A 34 5.94 -3.26 -1.91
C SER A 34 5.63 -4.07 -0.66
N TYR A 35 4.55 -3.72 0.02
CA TYR A 35 4.07 -4.39 1.22
C TYR A 35 2.73 -5.08 0.93
N SER A 36 2.64 -6.37 1.17
CA SER A 36 1.42 -7.16 1.00
C SER A 36 1.46 -8.40 1.89
N LEU A 37 0.29 -8.86 2.32
CA LEU A 37 0.15 -10.15 3.02
C LEU A 37 0.06 -11.33 2.04
N ARG A 38 -0.10 -11.09 0.73
CA ARG A 38 0.16 -12.09 -0.30
C ARG A 38 1.61 -12.03 -0.76
N GLN A 39 2.13 -13.12 -1.28
CA GLN A 39 3.44 -13.12 -1.91
C GLN A 39 3.37 -12.38 -3.25
N LEU A 40 4.22 -11.37 -3.43
CA LEU A 40 4.30 -10.56 -4.65
C LEU A 40 5.48 -10.95 -5.55
N SER A 41 6.52 -11.62 -5.01
CA SER A 41 7.72 -12.01 -5.73
C SER A 41 8.13 -13.44 -5.38
N SER A 42 8.64 -14.18 -6.37
CA SER A 42 9.20 -15.53 -6.17
C SER A 42 10.46 -15.55 -5.31
N THR A 43 11.13 -14.41 -5.17
CA THR A 43 12.39 -14.29 -4.41
C THR A 43 12.18 -14.00 -2.93
N VAL A 44 10.95 -13.67 -2.51
CA VAL A 44 10.60 -13.34 -1.13
C VAL A 44 9.79 -14.47 -0.51
N THR A 45 10.15 -14.86 0.71
CA THR A 45 9.48 -15.93 1.44
C THR A 45 8.59 -15.34 2.55
N ASN A 46 9.18 -14.56 3.46
CA ASN A 46 8.45 -13.99 4.59
C ASN A 46 7.78 -12.68 4.17
N VAL A 47 6.51 -12.51 4.53
CA VAL A 47 5.76 -11.29 4.21
C VAL A 47 5.50 -10.43 5.45
N VAL A 48 5.43 -11.03 6.66
CA VAL A 48 5.16 -10.30 7.90
C VAL A 48 5.87 -10.96 9.09
N ARG A 49 6.30 -10.15 10.06
CA ARG A 49 6.68 -10.58 11.41
C ARG A 49 5.59 -10.21 12.38
N VAL A 50 5.13 -11.17 13.14
CA VAL A 50 4.05 -11.00 14.12
C VAL A 50 4.56 -11.25 15.53
N ARG A 51 4.24 -10.34 16.46
CA ARG A 51 4.39 -10.50 17.90
C ARG A 51 3.07 -11.01 18.48
N ARG A 52 3.10 -12.09 19.25
CA ARG A 52 1.91 -12.54 19.98
C ARG A 52 1.81 -11.87 21.35
N SER A 53 0.58 -11.55 21.76
CA SER A 53 0.32 -10.78 22.99
C SER A 53 0.61 -11.53 24.30
N THR A 54 0.67 -12.86 24.26
CA THR A 54 0.74 -13.68 25.48
C THR A 54 2.11 -13.66 26.16
N ASP A 55 3.18 -13.45 25.42
CA ASP A 55 4.56 -13.50 25.92
C ASP A 55 5.55 -12.65 25.10
N ASP A 56 5.03 -11.80 24.18
CA ASP A 56 5.80 -10.92 23.28
C ASP A 56 6.76 -11.67 22.35
N THR A 57 6.59 -12.98 22.16
CA THR A 57 7.37 -13.74 21.18
C THR A 57 7.04 -13.27 19.77
N GLU A 58 8.07 -13.11 18.93
CA GLU A 58 7.94 -12.74 17.51
C GLU A 58 8.29 -13.91 16.62
N GLN A 59 7.55 -14.03 15.49
CA GLN A 59 7.81 -15.03 14.44
C GLN A 59 7.51 -14.43 13.07
N ASP A 60 8.31 -14.86 12.07
CA ASP A 60 8.11 -14.53 10.66
C ASP A 60 7.10 -15.48 10.03
N PHE A 61 6.27 -14.95 9.13
CA PHE A 61 5.25 -15.71 8.42
C PHE A 61 5.33 -15.47 6.92
N THR A 62 5.17 -16.56 6.18
CA THR A 62 4.90 -16.55 4.74
C THR A 62 3.43 -16.23 4.47
N ALA A 63 3.09 -15.87 3.24
CA ALA A 63 1.69 -15.64 2.83
C ALA A 63 0.79 -16.87 3.06
N THR A 64 1.34 -18.08 2.91
CA THR A 64 0.60 -19.33 3.16
C THR A 64 0.35 -19.54 4.64
N GLU A 65 1.35 -19.37 5.50
CA GLU A 65 1.25 -19.56 6.95
C GLU A 65 0.29 -18.59 7.64
N ILE A 66 0.01 -17.44 7.02
CA ILE A 66 -1.03 -16.53 7.49
C ILE A 66 -2.42 -17.19 7.40
N THR A 67 -2.67 -17.99 6.35
CA THR A 67 -4.02 -18.47 6.00
C THR A 67 -4.25 -19.95 6.27
N ASP A 68 -3.21 -20.77 6.45
CA ASP A 68 -3.31 -22.21 6.65
C ASP A 68 -3.51 -22.63 8.13
N GLY A 69 -3.60 -21.67 9.06
CA GLY A 69 -3.78 -21.89 10.49
C GLY A 69 -2.46 -21.83 11.30
N THR A 70 -1.30 -21.70 10.66
CA THR A 70 0.00 -21.60 11.36
C THR A 70 0.04 -20.33 12.21
N LEU A 71 -0.32 -19.17 11.66
CA LEU A 71 -0.41 -17.90 12.41
C LEU A 71 -1.41 -18.00 13.57
N ALA A 72 -2.59 -18.60 13.32
CA ALA A 72 -3.60 -18.77 14.37
C ALA A 72 -3.09 -19.66 15.52
N THR A 73 -2.37 -20.73 15.19
CA THR A 73 -1.74 -21.61 16.17
C THR A 73 -0.68 -20.87 16.99
N PHE A 74 0.16 -20.06 16.34
CA PHE A 74 1.16 -19.23 17.00
C PHE A 74 0.54 -18.22 17.97
N CYS A 75 -0.52 -17.50 17.57
CA CYS A 75 -1.19 -16.50 18.40
C CYS A 75 -2.05 -17.09 19.51
N THR A 76 -2.42 -18.38 19.44
CA THR A 76 -3.33 -19.11 20.34
C THR A 76 -4.80 -18.66 20.30
N ALA A 77 -5.70 -19.46 20.87
CA ALA A 77 -7.15 -19.26 20.76
C ALA A 77 -7.68 -17.97 21.40
N PHE A 78 -6.96 -17.42 22.39
CA PHE A 78 -7.34 -16.19 23.12
C PHE A 78 -6.28 -15.10 23.02
N GLY A 79 -5.23 -15.32 22.24
CA GLY A 79 -4.17 -14.36 22.03
C GLY A 79 -4.43 -13.45 20.87
N GLN A 80 -3.68 -12.36 20.83
CA GLN A 80 -3.67 -11.41 19.72
C GLN A 80 -2.33 -11.48 18.99
N GLY A 81 -2.34 -11.19 17.69
CA GLY A 81 -1.15 -11.07 16.85
C GLY A 81 -1.02 -9.64 16.34
N PHE A 82 0.11 -9.01 16.60
CA PHE A 82 0.43 -7.65 16.21
C PHE A 82 1.58 -7.63 15.22
N VAL A 83 1.47 -6.80 14.18
CA VAL A 83 2.50 -6.66 13.15
C VAL A 83 3.64 -5.81 13.69
N ALA A 84 4.76 -6.44 14.04
CA ALA A 84 6.00 -5.77 14.42
C ALA A 84 6.77 -5.27 13.19
N LYS A 85 6.66 -6.02 12.06
CA LYS A 85 7.33 -5.72 10.80
C LYS A 85 6.49 -6.21 9.63
N TRP A 86 6.36 -5.39 8.58
CA TRP A 86 5.82 -5.78 7.29
C TRP A 86 6.95 -5.72 6.25
N TYR A 87 7.27 -6.87 5.67
CA TYR A 87 8.42 -7.00 4.79
C TYR A 87 8.21 -6.33 3.44
N ASP A 88 9.20 -5.55 3.02
CA ASP A 88 9.27 -5.02 1.66
C ASP A 88 9.66 -6.13 0.69
N GLN A 89 8.76 -6.46 -0.21
CA GLN A 89 8.96 -7.51 -1.20
C GLN A 89 9.73 -7.03 -2.45
N SER A 90 10.21 -5.78 -2.45
CA SER A 90 10.96 -5.17 -3.56
C SER A 90 12.42 -4.88 -3.21
N ASN A 91 12.68 -4.12 -2.13
CA ASN A 91 13.99 -3.50 -1.86
C ASN A 91 14.47 -3.60 -0.40
N SER A 92 13.89 -4.48 0.39
CA SER A 92 14.31 -4.74 1.79
C SER A 92 14.24 -3.51 2.72
N ALA A 93 13.34 -2.57 2.44
CA ALA A 93 13.04 -1.42 3.30
C ALA A 93 11.75 -1.70 4.09
N ASP A 94 11.83 -2.59 5.06
CA ASP A 94 10.69 -3.05 5.85
C ASP A 94 10.08 -1.91 6.66
N VAL A 95 8.74 -1.83 6.72
CA VAL A 95 8.07 -0.94 7.67
C VAL A 95 7.92 -1.65 9.01
N ILE A 96 8.27 -0.95 10.09
CA ILE A 96 8.39 -1.51 11.44
C ILE A 96 7.75 -0.60 12.49
N ASN A 97 7.36 -1.18 13.63
CA ASN A 97 7.11 -0.45 14.86
C ASN A 97 7.70 -1.23 16.04
N PHE A 98 8.66 -0.61 16.75
CA PHE A 98 9.30 -1.19 17.92
C PHE A 98 8.49 -1.01 19.22
N THR A 99 7.47 -0.15 19.21
CA THR A 99 6.61 0.11 20.36
C THR A 99 5.44 -0.88 20.34
N ALA A 100 5.48 -1.87 21.19
CA ALA A 100 4.52 -2.98 21.22
C ALA A 100 3.04 -2.54 21.23
N LEU A 101 2.72 -1.43 21.93
CA LEU A 101 1.35 -0.89 22.03
C LEU A 101 0.89 -0.12 20.79
N GLN A 102 1.79 0.16 19.84
CA GLN A 102 1.51 0.92 18.63
C GLN A 102 1.62 0.03 17.38
N GLN A 103 1.63 -1.29 17.57
CA GLN A 103 1.68 -2.25 16.47
C GLN A 103 0.27 -2.61 16.02
N PRO A 104 -0.05 -2.46 14.71
CA PRO A 104 -1.37 -2.81 14.20
C PRO A 104 -1.62 -4.31 14.24
N ARG A 105 -2.89 -4.68 14.28
CA ARG A 105 -3.33 -6.05 14.51
C ARG A 105 -3.48 -6.84 13.20
N ILE A 106 -3.12 -8.12 13.22
CA ILE A 106 -3.40 -9.08 12.15
C ILE A 106 -4.27 -10.25 12.62
N TYR A 107 -4.28 -10.54 13.92
CA TYR A 107 -5.02 -11.65 14.51
C TYR A 107 -5.62 -11.27 15.85
N ASP A 108 -6.87 -11.69 16.11
CA ASP A 108 -7.55 -11.55 17.40
C ASP A 108 -8.34 -12.83 17.71
N GLY A 109 -7.83 -13.67 18.61
CA GLY A 109 -8.44 -14.95 18.96
C GLY A 109 -9.78 -14.82 19.67
N GLU A 110 -10.05 -13.68 20.33
CA GLU A 110 -11.33 -13.42 21.01
C GLU A 110 -12.38 -12.86 20.04
N ASP A 111 -11.96 -12.20 18.94
CA ASP A 111 -12.85 -11.56 17.97
C ASP A 111 -12.60 -12.08 16.54
N GLY A 112 -12.95 -13.36 16.33
CA GLY A 112 -13.02 -13.97 15.00
C GLY A 112 -11.70 -14.37 14.36
N GLY A 113 -10.56 -14.24 15.04
CA GLY A 113 -9.28 -14.75 14.58
C GLY A 113 -8.54 -13.85 13.58
N LEU A 114 -8.17 -14.37 12.42
CA LEU A 114 -7.44 -13.62 11.39
C LEU A 114 -8.26 -12.40 10.91
N ARG A 115 -7.63 -11.22 10.94
CA ARG A 115 -8.29 -9.99 10.48
C ARG A 115 -8.44 -10.04 8.96
N LEU A 116 -9.68 -9.86 8.50
CA LEU A 116 -10.05 -10.02 7.10
C LEU A 116 -10.80 -8.80 6.58
N GLN A 117 -10.62 -8.55 5.27
CA GLN A 117 -11.47 -7.67 4.48
C GLN A 117 -11.77 -8.37 3.15
N ASN A 118 -13.06 -8.51 2.81
CA ASN A 118 -13.54 -9.30 1.65
C ASN A 118 -12.90 -10.71 1.57
N GLY A 119 -12.80 -11.39 2.74
CA GLY A 119 -12.25 -12.74 2.83
C GLY A 119 -10.72 -12.84 2.61
N LYS A 120 -10.01 -11.74 2.54
CA LYS A 120 -8.54 -11.70 2.41
C LYS A 120 -7.91 -11.09 3.65
N PRO A 121 -6.70 -11.54 4.05
CA PRO A 121 -5.99 -10.99 5.20
C PRO A 121 -5.75 -9.48 5.07
N CYS A 122 -5.79 -8.79 6.20
CA CYS A 122 -5.49 -7.36 6.31
C CYS A 122 -4.71 -7.06 7.60
N VAL A 123 -3.98 -5.97 7.58
CA VAL A 123 -3.42 -5.32 8.76
C VAL A 123 -4.43 -4.26 9.23
N GLU A 124 -4.88 -4.36 10.48
CA GLU A 124 -5.89 -3.48 11.07
C GLU A 124 -5.22 -2.49 12.01
N PHE A 125 -5.36 -1.20 11.69
CA PHE A 125 -4.92 -0.08 12.51
C PHE A 125 -6.12 0.45 13.28
N ASP A 126 -5.96 0.73 14.56
CA ASP A 126 -7.08 1.03 15.48
C ASP A 126 -7.54 2.50 15.45
N GLY A 127 -6.76 3.38 14.83
CA GLY A 127 -7.03 4.83 14.77
C GLY A 127 -6.67 5.59 16.04
N ILE A 128 -5.91 4.99 16.96
CA ILE A 128 -5.49 5.60 18.21
C ILE A 128 -4.01 5.97 18.17
N ASP A 129 -3.13 4.98 17.96
CA ASP A 129 -1.68 5.16 17.93
C ASP A 129 -0.93 4.12 17.07
N ASP A 130 -1.67 3.24 16.38
CA ASP A 130 -1.09 2.23 15.49
C ASP A 130 -0.38 2.87 14.29
N SER A 131 0.84 2.43 14.04
CA SER A 131 1.59 2.83 12.85
C SER A 131 2.67 1.82 12.49
N LEU A 132 3.08 1.82 11.19
CA LEU A 132 4.29 1.16 10.71
C LEU A 132 5.09 2.17 9.88
N GLN A 133 6.41 2.24 10.10
CA GLN A 133 7.23 3.27 9.46
C GLN A 133 8.57 2.73 8.98
N VAL A 134 9.09 3.33 7.90
CA VAL A 134 10.49 3.17 7.46
C VAL A 134 11.08 4.51 7.04
N LEU A 135 12.33 4.72 7.41
CA LEU A 135 13.15 5.81 6.91
C LEU A 135 13.96 5.30 5.70
N LEU A 136 13.76 5.93 4.55
CA LEU A 136 14.40 5.55 3.30
C LEU A 136 15.69 6.34 3.10
N ALA A 137 16.78 5.65 2.80
CA ALA A 137 18.05 6.28 2.41
C ALA A 137 18.04 6.66 0.92
N LEU A 138 17.12 7.54 0.52
CA LEU A 138 16.99 7.99 -0.86
C LEU A 138 17.71 9.33 -1.07
N PRO A 139 18.45 9.51 -2.18
CA PRO A 139 19.03 10.81 -2.51
C PRO A 139 17.91 11.82 -2.78
N PRO A 140 18.11 13.11 -2.45
CA PRO A 140 17.16 14.17 -2.71
C PRO A 140 17.07 14.41 -4.21
N VAL A 141 16.04 13.88 -4.84
CA VAL A 141 15.71 14.12 -6.25
C VAL A 141 14.21 14.34 -6.37
N ASN A 142 13.82 15.24 -7.26
CA ASN A 142 12.42 15.40 -7.64
C ASN A 142 11.92 14.10 -8.24
N ARG A 143 10.99 13.41 -7.54
CA ARG A 143 10.56 12.08 -7.93
C ARG A 143 9.08 12.07 -8.25
N ALA A 144 8.79 11.65 -9.48
CA ALA A 144 7.49 11.05 -9.74
C ALA A 144 7.36 9.77 -8.91
N TYR A 145 6.15 9.46 -8.48
CA TYR A 145 5.83 8.17 -7.90
C TYR A 145 4.47 7.66 -8.38
N TYR A 146 4.28 6.38 -8.28
CA TYR A 146 3.09 5.67 -8.72
C TYR A 146 2.72 4.70 -7.60
N LEU A 147 1.58 4.94 -6.97
CA LEU A 147 1.13 4.18 -5.81
C LEU A 147 -0.11 3.36 -6.16
N PHE A 148 -0.10 2.10 -5.77
CA PHE A 148 -1.27 1.24 -5.71
C PHE A 148 -1.50 0.87 -4.25
N ALA A 149 -2.71 1.07 -3.73
CA ALA A 149 -3.03 0.71 -2.36
C ALA A 149 -4.44 0.12 -2.27
N VAL A 150 -4.59 -0.93 -1.47
CA VAL A 150 -5.88 -1.57 -1.18
C VAL A 150 -6.17 -1.42 0.29
N ASN A 151 -7.21 -0.63 0.60
CA ASN A 151 -7.64 -0.42 1.98
C ASN A 151 -9.13 -0.20 2.13
N THR A 152 -9.56 -0.24 3.38
CA THR A 152 -10.89 0.15 3.85
C THR A 152 -10.72 1.13 5.01
N PHE A 153 -11.31 2.31 4.94
CA PHE A 153 -11.52 3.15 6.12
C PHE A 153 -12.66 2.55 6.94
N VAL A 154 -12.37 2.08 8.16
CA VAL A 154 -13.37 1.44 9.05
C VAL A 154 -14.21 2.51 9.71
N SER A 155 -13.56 3.48 10.29
CA SER A 155 -14.16 4.69 10.84
C SER A 155 -13.20 5.86 10.70
N GLY A 156 -13.72 7.05 10.73
CA GLY A 156 -12.92 8.26 10.67
C GLY A 156 -13.64 9.42 11.36
N PRO A 157 -12.96 10.55 11.53
CA PRO A 157 -13.55 11.73 12.13
C PRO A 157 -14.74 12.22 11.32
N GLY A 158 -15.64 12.92 11.99
CA GLY A 158 -16.73 13.66 11.36
C GLY A 158 -16.24 14.92 10.64
N PRO A 159 -17.13 15.61 9.92
CA PRO A 159 -16.80 16.87 9.29
C PRO A 159 -16.33 17.93 10.31
N GLY A 160 -15.14 18.50 10.06
CA GLY A 160 -14.53 19.50 10.95
C GLY A 160 -13.63 18.96 12.06
N GLU A 161 -13.54 17.63 12.19
CA GLU A 161 -12.57 16.98 13.08
C GLU A 161 -11.19 16.85 12.39
N PRO A 162 -10.11 16.63 13.15
CA PRO A 162 -8.79 16.39 12.56
C PRO A 162 -8.80 15.25 11.54
N GLU A 163 -8.09 15.45 10.45
CA GLU A 163 -7.95 14.44 9.39
C GLU A 163 -7.09 13.28 9.87
N VAL A 164 -7.41 12.07 9.41
CA VAL A 164 -6.64 10.85 9.71
C VAL A 164 -6.00 10.29 8.44
N TYR A 165 -4.80 9.75 8.56
CA TYR A 165 -3.93 9.41 7.45
C TYR A 165 -3.83 7.90 7.25
N MET A 166 -4.25 7.40 6.09
CA MET A 166 -4.03 6.01 5.70
C MET A 166 -2.54 5.73 5.52
N TYR A 167 -1.87 6.61 4.82
CA TYR A 167 -0.42 6.62 4.71
C TYR A 167 0.09 8.04 4.50
N GLY A 168 1.36 8.23 4.81
CA GLY A 168 2.09 9.45 4.53
C GLY A 168 3.46 9.17 3.94
N LEU A 169 3.80 9.91 2.89
CA LEU A 169 5.12 9.96 2.29
C LEU A 169 5.73 11.30 2.66
N LYS A 170 6.71 11.29 3.56
CA LYS A 170 7.40 12.51 3.95
C LYS A 170 8.56 12.78 3.02
N ALA A 171 8.69 14.03 2.63
CA ALA A 171 9.81 14.53 1.88
C ALA A 171 10.68 15.44 2.77
N ASP A 172 11.98 15.31 2.66
CA ASP A 172 12.93 16.25 3.27
C ASP A 172 12.99 17.52 2.42
N VAL A 173 12.11 18.48 2.72
CA VAL A 173 12.14 19.80 2.07
C VAL A 173 12.41 20.87 3.12
N PRO A 174 13.30 21.84 2.80
CA PRO A 174 13.50 23.01 3.66
C PRO A 174 12.18 23.79 3.81
N ALA A 175 11.88 24.25 5.03
CA ALA A 175 10.75 25.17 5.25
C ALA A 175 10.80 26.33 4.23
N PRO A 176 9.64 26.79 3.69
CA PRO A 176 8.28 26.63 4.19
C PRO A 176 7.48 25.47 3.54
N PHE A 177 8.10 24.61 2.77
CA PHE A 177 7.41 23.56 2.03
C PHE A 177 7.27 22.30 2.91
N THR A 178 6.04 21.95 3.27
CA THR A 178 5.72 20.67 3.91
C THR A 178 5.38 19.65 2.83
N GLY A 179 6.37 19.02 2.24
CA GLY A 179 6.19 18.05 1.16
C GLY A 179 5.66 16.70 1.64
N ASN A 180 4.44 16.67 2.15
CA ASN A 180 3.79 15.43 2.56
C ASN A 180 2.77 15.03 1.49
N ASN A 181 2.96 13.87 0.90
CA ASN A 181 1.96 13.24 0.05
C ASN A 181 1.26 12.15 0.85
N SER A 182 -0.06 12.11 0.81
CA SER A 182 -0.83 11.17 1.61
C SER A 182 -2.19 10.88 1.00
N ILE A 183 -2.79 9.75 1.35
CA ILE A 183 -4.24 9.58 1.29
C ILE A 183 -4.74 9.64 2.73
N ARG A 184 -5.76 10.47 2.96
CA ARG A 184 -6.33 10.75 4.27
C ARG A 184 -7.85 10.77 4.20
N TRP A 185 -8.51 10.68 5.34
CA TRP A 185 -9.94 10.89 5.50
C TRP A 185 -10.18 12.26 6.16
N ASN A 186 -11.03 13.10 5.53
CA ASN A 186 -11.32 14.47 5.98
C ASN A 186 -12.71 14.65 6.59
N GLY A 187 -13.39 13.56 6.93
CA GLY A 187 -14.74 13.55 7.47
C GLY A 187 -15.86 13.56 6.43
N LEU A 188 -15.57 13.86 5.17
CA LEU A 188 -16.52 13.83 4.05
C LEU A 188 -16.20 12.72 3.03
N GLY A 189 -14.97 12.24 3.03
CA GLY A 189 -14.47 11.23 2.11
C GLY A 189 -12.98 11.10 2.19
N ALA A 190 -12.41 10.26 1.33
CA ALA A 190 -10.98 10.18 1.20
C ALA A 190 -10.45 11.34 0.35
N GLU A 191 -9.26 11.76 0.67
CA GLU A 191 -8.60 12.88 0.03
C GLU A 191 -7.14 12.55 -0.25
N PHE A 192 -6.69 12.85 -1.47
CA PHE A 192 -5.28 12.81 -1.81
C PHE A 192 -4.67 14.17 -1.54
N ARG A 193 -3.70 14.22 -0.64
CA ARG A 193 -2.99 15.44 -0.28
C ARG A 193 -1.65 15.52 -1.01
N GLY A 194 -1.46 16.64 -1.70
CA GLY A 194 -0.19 17.07 -2.25
C GLY A 194 0.01 18.55 -1.95
N SER A 195 0.42 19.35 -2.92
CA SER A 195 0.41 20.83 -2.82
C SER A 195 -1.00 21.44 -2.90
N SER A 196 -1.95 20.67 -3.40
CA SER A 196 -3.39 20.94 -3.39
C SER A 196 -4.12 19.66 -3.00
N ASP A 197 -5.26 19.81 -2.35
CA ASP A 197 -6.05 18.67 -1.89
C ASP A 197 -7.06 18.26 -2.97
N LEU A 198 -7.15 16.98 -3.28
CA LEU A 198 -8.17 16.41 -4.14
C LEU A 198 -9.05 15.45 -3.34
N SER A 199 -10.28 15.87 -3.11
CA SER A 199 -11.28 15.03 -2.48
C SER A 199 -11.92 14.09 -3.51
N PHE A 200 -12.14 12.85 -3.13
CA PHE A 200 -12.90 11.88 -3.90
C PHE A 200 -13.89 11.14 -2.99
N ILE A 201 -14.98 10.69 -3.60
CA ILE A 201 -16.05 10.04 -2.85
C ILE A 201 -15.56 8.64 -2.45
N ALA A 202 -15.36 8.43 -1.15
CA ALA A 202 -15.15 7.13 -0.54
C ALA A 202 -16.15 6.96 0.62
N SER A 203 -16.57 5.74 0.88
CA SER A 203 -17.47 5.42 1.99
C SER A 203 -16.73 4.59 3.03
N GLN A 204 -17.01 4.82 4.30
CA GLN A 204 -16.51 3.98 5.38
C GLN A 204 -17.02 2.55 5.23
N GLY A 205 -16.21 1.57 5.60
CA GLY A 205 -16.53 0.14 5.48
C GLY A 205 -16.39 -0.44 4.07
N VAL A 206 -16.14 0.39 3.05
CA VAL A 206 -15.97 -0.06 1.67
C VAL A 206 -14.49 -0.19 1.33
N GLN A 207 -14.13 -1.31 0.70
CA GLN A 207 -12.79 -1.56 0.19
C GLN A 207 -12.57 -0.84 -1.15
N TYR A 208 -11.44 -0.20 -1.27
CA TYR A 208 -11.05 0.50 -2.50
C TYR A 208 -9.65 0.11 -2.95
N LEU A 209 -9.44 0.07 -4.27
CA LEU A 209 -8.14 0.13 -4.91
C LEU A 209 -7.87 1.59 -5.32
N TYR A 210 -6.85 2.17 -4.75
CA TYR A 210 -6.33 3.48 -5.11
C TYR A 210 -5.12 3.32 -6.03
N TYR A 211 -5.14 4.03 -7.15
CA TYR A 211 -3.96 4.27 -7.97
C TYR A 211 -3.69 5.76 -7.99
N ALA A 212 -2.58 6.19 -7.41
CA ALA A 212 -2.17 7.58 -7.41
C ALA A 212 -0.88 7.72 -8.23
N ARG A 213 -0.90 8.65 -9.18
CA ARG A 213 0.25 9.01 -10.00
C ARG A 213 0.62 10.44 -9.70
N GLN A 214 1.81 10.66 -9.14
CA GLN A 214 2.43 11.96 -9.00
C GLN A 214 3.48 12.12 -10.07
N GLN A 215 3.36 13.13 -10.93
CA GLN A 215 4.42 13.48 -11.87
C GLN A 215 5.34 14.55 -11.29
N SER A 216 6.62 14.50 -11.69
CA SER A 216 7.57 15.58 -11.48
C SER A 216 7.59 16.51 -12.69
N GLY A 217 7.60 17.84 -12.50
CA GLY A 217 7.71 18.79 -13.60
C GLY A 217 7.51 20.24 -13.17
N PRO A 218 8.09 21.21 -13.89
CA PRO A 218 7.88 22.62 -13.61
C PRO A 218 6.51 23.06 -14.11
N GLY A 219 5.56 23.19 -13.22
CA GLY A 219 4.27 23.80 -13.55
C GLY A 219 3.11 23.27 -12.73
N PRO A 220 2.03 24.05 -12.60
CA PRO A 220 0.91 23.74 -11.74
C PRO A 220 0.04 22.56 -12.22
N PHE A 221 0.36 21.88 -13.32
CA PHE A 221 -0.54 20.91 -13.97
C PHE A 221 0.19 19.69 -14.56
N SER A 222 1.16 19.14 -13.88
CA SER A 222 2.07 18.13 -14.46
C SER A 222 1.45 16.71 -14.65
N GLY A 223 0.13 16.57 -14.83
CA GLY A 223 -0.49 15.28 -15.17
C GLY A 223 -0.55 14.27 -14.03
N SER A 224 -0.53 14.73 -12.76
CA SER A 224 -0.84 13.89 -11.62
C SER A 224 -2.29 13.44 -11.67
N THR A 225 -2.57 12.19 -11.36
CA THR A 225 -3.92 11.62 -11.38
C THR A 225 -4.15 10.72 -10.18
N ILE A 226 -5.39 10.57 -9.78
CA ILE A 226 -5.83 9.51 -8.88
C ILE A 226 -6.99 8.76 -9.51
N LYS A 227 -6.95 7.44 -9.40
CA LYS A 227 -8.08 6.56 -9.71
C LYS A 227 -8.54 5.87 -8.44
N VAL A 228 -9.82 5.69 -8.33
CA VAL A 228 -10.46 4.89 -7.29
C VAL A 228 -11.34 3.87 -7.98
N ASN A 229 -11.03 2.58 -7.87
CA ASN A 229 -11.75 1.49 -8.52
C ASN A 229 -11.93 1.76 -10.04
N LEU A 230 -10.87 2.04 -10.77
CA LEU A 230 -10.83 2.41 -12.20
C LEU A 230 -11.45 3.76 -12.57
N THR A 231 -12.18 4.43 -11.70
CA THR A 231 -12.69 5.78 -12.00
C THR A 231 -11.57 6.78 -11.84
N GLU A 232 -11.11 7.34 -12.97
CA GLU A 232 -10.07 8.36 -12.97
C GLU A 232 -10.68 9.71 -12.63
N ASN A 233 -10.13 10.34 -11.60
CA ASN A 233 -10.40 11.74 -11.28
C ASN A 233 -9.18 12.55 -11.72
N PRO A 234 -9.27 13.32 -12.82
CA PRO A 234 -8.17 14.17 -13.25
C PRO A 234 -7.91 15.21 -12.18
N ILE A 235 -6.69 15.22 -11.67
CA ILE A 235 -6.26 16.24 -10.72
C ILE A 235 -5.94 17.50 -11.51
N ILE A 236 -6.84 18.47 -11.43
CA ILE A 236 -6.62 19.79 -11.98
C ILE A 236 -5.98 20.64 -10.88
N GLY A 237 -4.70 20.93 -10.99
CA GLY A 237 -4.06 21.93 -10.14
C GLY A 237 -3.08 21.42 -9.09
N PHE A 238 -2.54 20.20 -9.19
CA PHE A 238 -1.39 19.85 -8.34
C PHE A 238 -0.17 20.65 -8.77
N ALA A 239 0.24 21.56 -7.90
CA ALA A 239 1.57 22.14 -7.99
C ALA A 239 2.59 21.03 -7.65
N ASP A 240 3.71 21.00 -8.40
CA ASP A 240 4.87 20.25 -8.02
C ASP A 240 5.28 20.64 -6.59
N ASN A 241 5.43 19.67 -5.69
CA ASN A 241 5.91 19.92 -4.32
C ASN A 241 7.39 20.32 -4.28
N GLY A 242 7.96 20.72 -5.43
CA GLY A 242 9.37 21.00 -5.56
C GLY A 242 10.21 19.72 -5.56
N ALA A 243 11.52 19.86 -5.55
CA ALA A 243 12.46 18.74 -5.53
C ALA A 243 12.46 18.03 -4.15
N ALA A 244 11.36 17.35 -3.83
CA ALA A 244 11.22 16.64 -2.58
C ALA A 244 11.58 15.16 -2.77
N SER A 245 12.54 14.66 -2.02
CA SER A 245 12.79 13.22 -1.91
C SER A 245 11.84 12.61 -0.92
N ILE A 246 11.19 11.51 -1.28
CA ILE A 246 10.48 10.69 -0.30
C ILE A 246 11.55 10.00 0.55
N ASN A 247 11.62 10.36 1.82
CA ASN A 247 12.57 9.76 2.76
C ASN A 247 11.89 8.92 3.86
N THR A 248 10.58 8.99 3.97
CA THR A 248 9.82 8.22 4.96
C THR A 248 8.53 7.69 4.35
N ILE A 249 8.22 6.44 4.62
CA ILE A 249 6.89 5.85 4.43
C ILE A 249 6.31 5.61 5.81
N THR A 250 5.12 6.13 6.08
CA THR A 250 4.34 5.86 7.30
C THR A 250 2.99 5.30 6.89
N LEU A 251 2.59 4.17 7.47
CA LEU A 251 1.28 3.54 7.27
C LEU A 251 0.47 3.70 8.57
N GLY A 252 -0.81 4.04 8.45
CA GLY A 252 -1.74 4.20 9.56
C GLY A 252 -1.68 5.54 10.29
N ASP A 253 -0.70 6.39 9.98
CA ASP A 253 -0.49 7.66 10.68
C ASP A 253 0.05 8.76 9.75
N ASN A 254 0.02 9.99 10.26
CA ASN A 254 0.67 11.13 9.65
C ASN A 254 2.20 11.00 9.73
N PRO A 255 2.95 11.23 8.64
CA PRO A 255 4.40 11.08 8.63
C PRO A 255 5.16 12.07 9.54
N ASN A 256 4.47 13.05 10.11
CA ASN A 256 5.02 13.98 11.11
C ASN A 256 4.64 13.63 12.54
N ASN A 257 3.96 12.51 12.80
CA ASN A 257 3.51 12.07 14.13
C ASN A 257 2.69 13.13 14.88
N TYR A 258 1.76 13.81 14.21
CA TYR A 258 0.83 14.69 14.91
C TYR A 258 -0.23 13.87 15.64
N ALA A 259 -0.37 14.09 16.94
CA ALA A 259 -1.34 13.40 17.77
C ALA A 259 -2.76 13.49 17.21
N GLY A 260 -3.47 12.36 17.21
CA GLY A 260 -4.87 12.28 16.75
C GLY A 260 -5.05 12.22 15.25
N GLN A 261 -4.00 11.91 14.48
CA GLN A 261 -4.07 11.75 13.03
C GLN A 261 -3.86 10.30 12.57
N ASN A 262 -3.89 9.36 13.50
CA ASN A 262 -3.91 7.93 13.22
C ASN A 262 -5.24 7.51 12.60
N SER A 263 -5.21 6.56 11.68
CA SER A 263 -6.41 6.12 10.98
C SER A 263 -6.88 4.73 11.41
N ASN A 264 -8.20 4.59 11.59
CA ASN A 264 -8.83 3.27 11.74
C ASN A 264 -9.08 2.69 10.35
N ILE A 265 -8.16 1.84 9.91
CA ILE A 265 -8.17 1.24 8.58
C ILE A 265 -7.82 -0.24 8.60
N LYS A 266 -8.27 -0.93 7.55
CA LYS A 266 -7.78 -2.25 7.16
C LYS A 266 -6.97 -2.10 5.89
N LEU A 267 -5.66 -2.28 5.98
CA LEU A 267 -4.73 -2.16 4.87
C LEU A 267 -4.30 -3.55 4.41
N GLN A 268 -4.42 -3.83 3.12
CA GLN A 268 -4.12 -5.15 2.55
C GLN A 268 -2.90 -5.14 1.65
N GLU A 269 -2.68 -4.05 0.92
CA GLU A 269 -1.57 -3.93 -0.02
C GLU A 269 -1.17 -2.47 -0.19
N PHE A 270 0.13 -2.21 -0.29
CA PHE A 270 0.71 -0.91 -0.57
C PHE A 270 1.94 -1.12 -1.47
N ILE A 271 1.87 -0.64 -2.71
CA ILE A 271 2.94 -0.78 -3.70
C ILE A 271 3.29 0.59 -4.25
N LEU A 272 4.50 1.05 -3.98
CA LEU A 272 5.03 2.33 -4.40
C LEU A 272 6.12 2.13 -5.45
N TYR A 273 5.84 2.50 -6.70
CA TYR A 273 6.85 2.58 -7.75
C TYR A 273 7.46 3.98 -7.77
N LEU A 274 8.78 4.06 -7.83
CA LEU A 274 9.54 5.30 -8.05
C LEU A 274 9.99 5.47 -9.51
N THR A 275 9.59 4.53 -10.36
CA THR A 275 9.78 4.57 -11.82
C THR A 275 8.40 4.34 -12.47
N ASP A 276 8.13 5.03 -13.56
CA ASP A 276 6.82 4.91 -14.26
C ASP A 276 6.58 3.46 -14.72
N PRO A 277 5.56 2.78 -14.20
CA PRO A 277 5.19 1.47 -14.71
C PRO A 277 4.61 1.51 -16.13
N GLY A 278 4.32 2.71 -16.66
CA GLY A 278 3.88 2.95 -18.02
C GLY A 278 2.61 2.18 -18.37
N VAL A 279 2.66 1.46 -19.49
CA VAL A 279 1.54 0.63 -19.98
C VAL A 279 1.16 -0.51 -19.04
N ASN A 280 2.05 -0.88 -18.12
CA ASN A 280 1.82 -1.96 -17.15
C ASN A 280 0.88 -1.55 -15.99
N ALA A 281 0.64 -0.24 -15.77
CA ALA A 281 -0.19 0.22 -14.66
C ALA A 281 -1.57 -0.46 -14.64
N THR A 282 -2.24 -0.56 -15.80
CA THR A 282 -3.54 -1.23 -15.91
C THR A 282 -3.46 -2.73 -15.62
N ALA A 283 -2.38 -3.40 -16.03
CA ALA A 283 -2.19 -4.81 -15.74
C ALA A 283 -1.92 -5.06 -14.25
N ILE A 284 -1.18 -4.17 -13.59
CA ILE A 284 -0.97 -4.18 -12.13
C ILE A 284 -2.31 -3.98 -11.41
N GLU A 285 -3.11 -2.98 -11.78
CA GLU A 285 -4.46 -2.76 -11.22
C GLU A 285 -5.34 -4.01 -11.40
N SER A 286 -5.33 -4.62 -12.58
CA SER A 286 -6.09 -5.85 -12.88
C SER A 286 -5.65 -7.04 -12.03
N ASN A 287 -4.34 -7.23 -11.83
CA ASN A 287 -3.80 -8.28 -10.97
C ASN A 287 -4.25 -8.09 -9.52
N ILE A 288 -4.15 -6.86 -8.99
CA ILE A 288 -4.59 -6.51 -7.65
C ILE A 288 -6.10 -6.76 -7.49
N ASN A 289 -6.91 -6.25 -8.43
CA ASN A 289 -8.35 -6.44 -8.39
C ASN A 289 -8.76 -7.92 -8.49
N THR A 290 -8.07 -8.70 -9.33
CA THR A 290 -8.31 -10.15 -9.44
C THR A 290 -8.08 -10.86 -8.12
N HIS A 291 -7.05 -10.45 -7.35
CA HIS A 291 -6.76 -11.05 -6.05
C HIS A 291 -7.76 -10.66 -4.96
N TYR A 292 -8.13 -9.37 -4.90
CA TYR A 292 -8.96 -8.83 -3.81
C TYR A 292 -10.46 -8.75 -4.15
N SER A 293 -10.85 -8.90 -5.41
CA SER A 293 -12.24 -8.84 -5.90
C SER A 293 -12.97 -7.57 -5.48
N ILE A 294 -12.39 -6.40 -5.81
CA ILE A 294 -12.85 -5.10 -5.30
C ILE A 294 -14.01 -4.56 -6.15
N TYR A 295 -13.95 -4.74 -7.48
CA TYR A 295 -14.93 -4.27 -8.46
C TYR A 295 -15.08 -5.22 -9.64
#